data_384374bd3dab769ee7d8ceb3c61b6b87
#
_entry.id   384374bd3dab769ee7d8ceb3c61b6b87
#
_cell.length_a   1.000
_cell.length_b   1.000
_cell.length_c   1.000
_cell.angle_alpha   90.00
_cell.angle_beta   90.00
_cell.angle_gamma   90.00
#
_symmetry.space_group_name_H-M   'P 1'
#
loop_
_entity.id
_entity.type
_entity.pdbx_description
1 polymer ?
#
loop_
_entity_poly.entity_id
_entity_poly.type
_entity_poly.pdbx_seq_one_letter_code
_entity_poly.pdbx_strand_id
1 'polypeptide(L)'
;EEVFFRGYLQQQLGARFRSPLVWMGIPSVLFAIGHYQPAEAGENAVIIVVWAGLFGVLMADLTARAGSIGPALAVHFVNNVTALLITSLPDALGGLALWHTPFGMEDAEQLRAWLPVDFAMMIVSWLAARLALRR
;
A
#
# COMPACT_ATOMS: atom_id res chain seq x y z
N GLU A 1 6.13 -8.48 2.09
CA GLU A 1 6.44 -7.11 2.49
C GLU A 1 6.00 -6.85 3.93
N GLU A 2 4.74 -7.12 4.34
CA GLU A 2 4.24 -6.83 5.69
C GLU A 2 5.03 -7.51 6.81
N VAL A 3 5.49 -8.75 6.62
CA VAL A 3 6.32 -9.47 7.59
C VAL A 3 7.63 -8.71 7.87
N PHE A 4 8.26 -8.14 6.84
CA PHE A 4 9.50 -7.38 6.99
C PHE A 4 9.24 -5.99 7.58
N PHE A 5 8.35 -5.21 6.95
CA PHE A 5 8.15 -3.80 7.35
C PHE A 5 7.41 -3.66 8.69
N ARG A 6 6.36 -4.45 8.93
CA ARG A 6 5.49 -4.35 10.13
C ARG A 6 5.81 -5.42 11.16
N GLY A 7 6.17 -6.60 10.71
CA GLY A 7 6.54 -7.71 11.61
C GLY A 7 7.93 -7.57 12.21
N TYR A 8 8.88 -7.04 11.46
CA TYR A 8 10.26 -6.91 11.94
C TYR A 8 10.66 -5.45 12.16
N LEU A 9 10.75 -4.63 11.12
CA LEU A 9 11.35 -3.30 11.20
C LEU A 9 10.58 -2.36 12.12
N GLN A 10 9.26 -2.28 11.99
CA GLN A 10 8.40 -1.48 12.87
C GLN A 10 8.53 -1.92 14.33
N GLN A 11 8.55 -3.22 14.60
CA GLN A 11 8.67 -3.75 15.97
C GLN A 11 10.04 -3.42 16.58
N GLN A 12 11.12 -3.59 15.81
CA GLN A 12 12.48 -3.27 16.27
C GLN A 12 12.65 -1.77 16.57
N LEU A 13 12.09 -0.91 15.74
CA LEU A 13 12.13 0.54 15.98
C LEU A 13 11.22 0.94 17.13
N GLY A 14 10.01 0.36 17.24
CA GLY A 14 9.08 0.61 18.33
C GLY A 14 9.63 0.20 19.70
N ALA A 15 10.44 -0.86 19.76
CA ALA A 15 11.12 -1.28 20.99
C ALA A 15 12.21 -0.31 21.46
N ARG A 16 12.77 0.51 20.55
CA ARG A 16 13.88 1.42 20.84
C ARG A 16 13.49 2.89 20.91
N PHE A 17 12.48 3.29 20.18
CA PHE A 17 12.09 4.69 20.00
C PHE A 17 10.63 4.91 20.39
N ARG A 18 10.38 5.93 21.21
CA ARG A 18 9.01 6.29 21.62
C ARG A 18 8.22 7.06 20.56
N SER A 19 8.93 7.71 19.62
CA SER A 19 8.30 8.55 18.60
C SER A 19 7.64 7.71 17.51
N PRO A 20 6.34 7.85 17.24
CA PRO A 20 5.65 7.23 16.13
C PRO A 20 6.24 7.60 14.74
N LEU A 21 6.80 8.81 14.63
CA LEU A 21 7.48 9.23 13.41
C LEU A 21 8.67 8.33 13.05
N VAL A 22 9.31 7.73 14.05
CA VAL A 22 10.42 6.81 13.83
C VAL A 22 9.90 5.42 13.45
N TRP A 23 9.10 4.79 14.30
CA TRP A 23 8.72 3.39 14.13
C TRP A 23 7.56 3.15 13.15
N MET A 24 6.76 4.18 12.80
CA MET A 24 5.81 4.14 11.66
C MET A 24 6.40 4.79 10.41
N GLY A 25 7.01 5.97 10.56
CA GLY A 25 7.46 6.78 9.44
C GLY A 25 8.62 6.14 8.67
N ILE A 26 9.68 5.70 9.36
CA ILE A 26 10.86 5.13 8.68
C ILE A 26 10.48 3.88 7.85
N PRO A 27 9.79 2.86 8.39
CA PRO A 27 9.38 1.71 7.59
C PRO A 27 8.50 2.09 6.39
N SER A 28 7.62 3.08 6.56
CA SER A 28 6.72 3.53 5.50
C SER A 28 7.45 4.29 4.39
N VAL A 29 8.46 5.10 4.74
CA VAL A 29 9.31 5.77 3.76
C VAL A 29 10.15 4.76 2.98
N LEU A 30 10.75 3.79 3.65
CA LEU A 30 11.52 2.73 2.99
C LEU A 30 10.64 1.88 2.07
N PHE A 31 9.42 1.57 2.50
CA PHE A 31 8.42 0.90 1.67
C PHE A 31 8.09 1.73 0.41
N ALA A 32 7.85 3.02 0.58
CA ALA A 32 7.58 3.95 -0.52
C ALA A 32 8.73 4.02 -1.54
N ILE A 33 9.96 4.15 -1.06
CA ILE A 33 11.16 4.18 -1.91
C ILE A 33 11.29 2.90 -2.73
N GLY A 34 10.96 1.74 -2.15
CA GLY A 34 10.94 0.46 -2.86
C GLY A 34 9.94 0.39 -4.02
N HIS A 35 8.94 1.30 -4.05
CA HIS A 35 7.94 1.42 -5.13
C HIS A 35 8.30 2.49 -6.17
N TYR A 36 9.47 3.11 -6.08
CA TYR A 36 9.92 4.08 -7.05
C TYR A 36 10.45 3.40 -8.32
N GLN A 37 9.60 3.32 -9.34
CA GLN A 37 9.87 2.65 -10.61
C GLN A 37 9.66 3.60 -11.81
N PRO A 38 10.55 4.58 -12.01
CA PRO A 38 10.37 5.58 -13.06
C PRO A 38 10.45 5.00 -14.48
N ALA A 39 11.12 3.86 -14.67
CA ALA A 39 11.20 3.17 -15.95
C ALA A 39 9.83 2.63 -16.42
N GLU A 40 8.95 2.24 -15.49
CA GLU A 40 7.63 1.67 -15.78
C GLU A 40 6.53 2.73 -15.67
N ALA A 41 6.59 3.56 -14.63
CA ALA A 41 5.52 4.52 -14.29
C ALA A 41 5.75 5.94 -14.86
N GLY A 42 6.91 6.21 -15.49
CA GLY A 42 7.22 7.51 -16.08
C GLY A 42 6.98 8.67 -15.10
N GLU A 43 6.19 9.66 -15.54
CA GLU A 43 5.84 10.86 -14.75
C GLU A 43 5.01 10.54 -13.49
N ASN A 44 4.36 9.38 -13.44
CA ASN A 44 3.54 8.96 -12.30
C ASN A 44 4.35 8.33 -11.17
N ALA A 45 5.65 8.04 -11.36
CA ALA A 45 6.48 7.38 -10.37
C ALA A 45 6.45 8.05 -8.99
N VAL A 46 6.46 9.39 -8.95
CA VAL A 46 6.43 10.14 -7.69
C VAL A 46 5.09 10.00 -6.97
N ILE A 47 3.96 10.05 -7.70
CA ILE A 47 2.65 9.92 -7.07
C ILE A 47 2.40 8.50 -6.59
N ILE A 48 2.94 7.48 -7.26
CA ILE A 48 2.93 6.09 -6.79
C ILE A 48 3.73 5.94 -5.49
N VAL A 49 4.87 6.59 -5.36
CA VAL A 49 5.64 6.64 -4.11
C VAL A 49 4.84 7.28 -2.98
N VAL A 50 4.13 8.37 -3.25
CA VAL A 50 3.25 9.02 -2.27
C VAL A 50 2.12 8.08 -1.84
N TRP A 51 1.49 7.39 -2.81
CA TRP A 51 0.46 6.38 -2.55
C TRP A 51 1.01 5.24 -1.68
N ALA A 52 2.15 4.67 -2.03
CA ALA A 52 2.79 3.59 -1.27
C ALA A 52 3.20 4.05 0.13
N GLY A 53 3.71 5.27 0.29
CA GLY A 53 4.05 5.85 1.59
C GLY A 53 2.85 5.99 2.51
N LEU A 54 1.74 6.51 1.98
CA LEU A 54 0.48 6.60 2.72
C LEU A 54 -0.03 5.21 3.10
N PHE A 55 -0.09 4.28 2.13
CA PHE A 55 -0.45 2.88 2.41
C PHE A 55 0.41 2.30 3.53
N GLY A 56 1.72 2.57 3.47
CA GLY A 56 2.67 2.17 4.50
C GLY A 56 2.32 2.65 5.90
N VAL A 57 1.98 3.92 6.04
CA VAL A 57 1.57 4.52 7.32
C VAL A 57 0.26 3.91 7.83
N LEU A 58 -0.72 3.69 6.94
CA LEU A 58 -2.01 3.11 7.31
C LEU A 58 -1.86 1.65 7.78
N MET A 59 -1.02 0.85 7.13
CA MET A 59 -0.73 -0.52 7.57
C MET A 59 0.03 -0.54 8.90
N ALA A 60 0.94 0.41 9.12
CA ALA A 60 1.64 0.57 10.39
C ALA A 60 0.68 0.95 11.54
N ASP A 61 -0.33 1.81 11.28
CA ASP A 61 -1.39 2.14 12.24
C ASP A 61 -2.25 0.92 12.61
N LEU A 62 -2.66 0.11 11.62
CA LEU A 62 -3.42 -1.12 11.87
C LEU A 62 -2.63 -2.10 12.73
N THR A 63 -1.35 -2.29 12.43
CA THR A 63 -0.44 -3.15 13.19
C THR A 63 -0.30 -2.67 14.64
N ALA A 64 -0.09 -1.37 14.85
CA ALA A 64 0.06 -0.80 16.18
C ALA A 64 -1.23 -0.95 17.02
N ARG A 65 -2.40 -0.76 16.40
CA ARG A 65 -3.70 -0.88 17.08
C ARG A 65 -4.07 -2.31 17.43
N ALA A 66 -3.75 -3.24 16.54
CA ALA A 66 -4.07 -4.65 16.74
C ALA A 66 -3.08 -5.38 17.64
N GLY A 67 -1.87 -4.83 17.82
CA GLY A 67 -0.76 -5.55 18.45
C GLY A 67 -0.29 -6.77 17.64
N SER A 68 -0.66 -6.84 16.37
CA SER A 68 -0.30 -7.93 15.45
C SER A 68 -0.31 -7.44 13.99
N ILE A 69 0.41 -8.13 13.11
CA ILE A 69 0.44 -7.81 11.67
C ILE A 69 -0.81 -8.29 10.91
N GLY A 70 -1.69 -9.07 11.56
CA GLY A 70 -2.84 -9.72 10.92
C GLY A 70 -3.72 -8.78 10.09
N PRO A 71 -4.22 -7.67 10.66
CA PRO A 71 -5.06 -6.73 9.92
C PRO A 71 -4.35 -6.05 8.74
N ALA A 72 -3.09 -5.66 8.91
CA ALA A 72 -2.28 -5.08 7.83
C ALA A 72 -2.08 -6.09 6.70
N LEU A 73 -1.73 -7.33 7.06
CA LEU A 73 -1.57 -8.42 6.11
C LEU A 73 -2.86 -8.71 5.34
N ALA A 74 -4.02 -8.72 6.03
CA ALA A 74 -5.32 -8.96 5.40
C ALA A 74 -5.69 -7.86 4.41
N VAL A 75 -5.55 -6.59 4.79
CA VAL A 75 -5.84 -5.45 3.89
C VAL A 75 -4.90 -5.45 2.69
N HIS A 76 -3.61 -5.65 2.90
CA HIS A 76 -2.62 -5.72 1.82
C HIS A 76 -2.89 -6.90 0.88
N PHE A 77 -3.20 -8.07 1.42
CA PHE A 77 -3.55 -9.25 0.63
C PHE A 77 -4.78 -9.01 -0.26
N VAL A 78 -5.86 -8.47 0.30
CA VAL A 78 -7.08 -8.16 -0.47
C VAL A 78 -6.79 -7.11 -1.54
N ASN A 79 -6.01 -6.07 -1.22
CA ASN A 79 -5.58 -5.08 -2.20
C ASN A 79 -4.86 -5.73 -3.39
N ASN A 80 -3.88 -6.62 -3.11
CA ASN A 80 -3.13 -7.30 -4.15
C ASN A 80 -3.99 -8.29 -4.95
N VAL A 81 -4.90 -9.03 -4.30
CA VAL A 81 -5.87 -9.88 -5.00
C VAL A 81 -6.73 -9.06 -5.96
N THR A 82 -7.21 -7.89 -5.52
CA THR A 82 -8.01 -7.01 -6.37
C THR A 82 -7.19 -6.47 -7.54
N ALA A 83 -5.98 -5.98 -7.29
CA ALA A 83 -5.13 -5.34 -8.29
C ALA A 83 -4.47 -6.31 -9.28
N LEU A 84 -4.26 -7.58 -8.91
CA LEU A 84 -3.55 -8.56 -9.75
C LEU A 84 -4.46 -9.64 -10.34
N LEU A 85 -5.56 -9.98 -9.65
CA LEU A 85 -6.42 -11.11 -10.05
C LEU A 85 -7.82 -10.68 -10.46
N ILE A 86 -8.33 -9.56 -9.97
CA ILE A 86 -9.68 -9.10 -10.32
C ILE A 86 -9.60 -8.10 -11.46
N THR A 87 -8.97 -6.95 -11.24
CA THR A 87 -8.85 -5.90 -12.25
C THR A 87 -7.41 -5.39 -12.28
N SER A 88 -6.66 -5.78 -13.28
CA SER A 88 -5.24 -5.43 -13.43
C SER A 88 -5.00 -4.46 -14.59
N LEU A 89 -3.88 -3.75 -14.53
CA LEU A 89 -3.31 -3.09 -15.69
C LEU A 89 -2.84 -4.16 -16.70
N PRO A 90 -2.86 -3.88 -18.01
CA PRO A 90 -2.39 -4.80 -19.04
C PRO A 90 -0.85 -4.85 -19.10
N ASP A 91 -0.23 -5.23 -18.00
CA ASP A 91 1.21 -5.36 -17.82
C ASP A 91 1.63 -6.83 -17.57
N ALA A 92 2.93 -7.05 -17.28
CA ALA A 92 3.50 -8.37 -17.08
C ALA A 92 2.88 -9.16 -15.91
N LEU A 93 2.27 -8.49 -14.93
CA LEU A 93 1.66 -9.11 -13.76
C LEU A 93 0.16 -9.39 -13.94
N GLY A 94 -0.47 -8.81 -14.98
CA GLY A 94 -1.90 -8.92 -15.25
C GLY A 94 -2.36 -10.25 -15.85
N GLY A 95 -1.47 -11.20 -16.13
CA GLY A 95 -1.78 -12.42 -16.89
C GLY A 95 -2.83 -13.36 -16.28
N LEU A 96 -3.19 -13.19 -15.02
CA LEU A 96 -4.22 -13.98 -14.33
C LEU A 96 -5.47 -13.15 -13.98
N ALA A 97 -5.52 -11.88 -14.36
CA ALA A 97 -6.65 -11.01 -14.04
C ALA A 97 -7.91 -11.37 -14.83
N LEU A 98 -9.06 -11.25 -14.16
CA LEU A 98 -10.38 -11.46 -14.78
C LEU A 98 -10.72 -10.32 -15.76
N TRP A 99 -10.29 -9.11 -15.45
CA TRP A 99 -10.47 -7.92 -16.28
C TRP A 99 -9.19 -7.10 -16.35
N HIS A 100 -8.97 -6.46 -17.50
CA HIS A 100 -7.92 -5.48 -17.68
C HIS A 100 -8.53 -4.09 -17.83
N THR A 101 -7.82 -3.09 -17.30
CA THR A 101 -8.13 -1.69 -17.60
C THR A 101 -7.86 -1.42 -19.08
N PRO A 102 -8.58 -0.47 -19.70
CA PRO A 102 -8.33 -0.08 -21.09
C PRO A 102 -7.07 0.81 -21.26
N PHE A 103 -6.29 1.01 -20.21
CA PHE A 103 -5.06 1.81 -20.18
C PHE A 103 -3.97 1.10 -19.38
N GLY A 104 -2.72 1.35 -19.71
CA GLY A 104 -1.54 0.79 -19.04
C GLY A 104 -0.88 1.81 -18.09
N MET A 105 0.23 1.40 -17.48
CA MET A 105 1.02 2.24 -16.57
C MET A 105 1.70 3.42 -17.30
N GLU A 106 1.98 3.25 -18.60
CA GLU A 106 2.52 4.26 -19.50
C GLU A 106 1.51 5.37 -19.84
N ASP A 107 0.22 5.13 -19.68
CA ASP A 107 -0.83 6.10 -19.96
C ASP A 107 -1.01 7.05 -18.77
N ALA A 108 -0.10 8.02 -18.68
CA ALA A 108 0.05 8.90 -17.53
C ALA A 108 -1.22 9.70 -17.21
N GLU A 109 -1.97 10.13 -18.21
CA GLU A 109 -3.18 10.92 -18.03
C GLU A 109 -4.32 10.07 -17.42
N GLN A 110 -4.57 8.90 -18.00
CA GLN A 110 -5.63 8.02 -17.52
C GLN A 110 -5.33 7.44 -16.14
N LEU A 111 -4.10 7.00 -15.90
CA LEU A 111 -3.67 6.54 -14.59
C LEU A 111 -3.85 7.63 -13.53
N ARG A 112 -3.45 8.89 -13.86
CA ARG A 112 -3.62 10.04 -12.95
C ARG A 112 -5.09 10.35 -12.65
N ALA A 113 -5.99 10.15 -13.60
CA ALA A 113 -7.43 10.32 -13.40
C ALA A 113 -8.04 9.28 -12.46
N TRP A 114 -7.47 8.06 -12.42
CA TRP A 114 -7.92 6.97 -11.56
C TRP A 114 -7.32 6.99 -10.14
N LEU A 115 -6.15 7.59 -9.95
CA LEU A 115 -5.48 7.65 -8.66
C LEU A 115 -6.34 8.16 -7.50
N PRO A 116 -7.20 9.19 -7.64
CA PRO A 116 -8.10 9.61 -6.56
C PRO A 116 -9.05 8.48 -6.08
N VAL A 117 -9.47 7.60 -6.97
CA VAL A 117 -10.30 6.44 -6.63
C VAL A 117 -9.48 5.44 -5.79
N ASP A 118 -8.24 5.16 -6.19
CA ASP A 118 -7.35 4.27 -5.42
C ASP A 118 -7.05 4.82 -4.03
N PHE A 119 -6.77 6.12 -3.92
CA PHE A 119 -6.60 6.78 -2.62
C PHE A 119 -7.86 6.67 -1.75
N ALA A 120 -9.04 6.89 -2.33
CA ALA A 120 -10.30 6.77 -1.62
C ALA A 120 -10.54 5.33 -1.14
N MET A 121 -10.32 4.34 -2.01
CA MET A 121 -10.45 2.91 -1.68
C MET A 121 -9.49 2.49 -0.57
N MET A 122 -8.25 2.95 -0.60
CA MET A 122 -7.27 2.72 0.45
C MET A 122 -7.72 3.26 1.81
N ILE A 123 -8.21 4.50 1.85
CA ILE A 123 -8.70 5.13 3.08
C ILE A 123 -9.95 4.42 3.60
N VAL A 124 -10.90 4.07 2.74
CA VAL A 124 -12.12 3.32 3.12
C VAL A 124 -11.76 1.95 3.69
N SER A 125 -10.85 1.21 3.04
CA SER A 125 -10.39 -0.10 3.51
C SER A 125 -9.73 -0.02 4.89
N TRP A 126 -8.87 0.98 5.10
CA TRP A 126 -8.26 1.25 6.40
C TRP A 126 -9.29 1.61 7.46
N LEU A 127 -10.26 2.50 7.16
CA LEU A 127 -11.33 2.87 8.10
C LEU A 127 -12.20 1.67 8.48
N ALA A 128 -12.55 0.82 7.51
CA ALA A 128 -13.29 -0.42 7.74
C ALA A 128 -12.52 -1.38 8.66
N ALA A 129 -11.24 -1.58 8.39
CA ALA A 129 -10.36 -2.39 9.25
C ALA A 129 -10.26 -1.82 10.66
N ARG A 130 -10.09 -0.49 10.81
CA ARG A 130 -10.10 0.17 12.13
C ARG A 130 -11.41 0.00 12.87
N LEU A 131 -12.54 0.05 12.15
CA LEU A 131 -13.85 -0.16 12.76
C LEU A 131 -13.98 -1.60 13.27
N ALA A 132 -13.52 -2.59 12.50
CA ALA A 132 -13.51 -3.99 12.91
C ALA A 132 -12.64 -4.25 14.15
N LEU A 133 -11.54 -3.52 14.31
CA LEU A 133 -10.64 -3.63 15.48
C LEU A 133 -11.21 -3.02 16.78
N ARG A 134 -12.32 -2.30 16.72
CA ARG A 134 -12.96 -1.71 17.91
C ARG A 134 -13.86 -2.69 18.69
N ARG A 135 -14.03 -3.88 18.17
CA ARG A 135 -14.81 -4.96 18.80
C ARG A 135 -13.88 -5.85 19.61
#